data_69b201c43eee8569d3767af6581e0136
#
_entry.id   69b201c43eee8569d3767af6581e0136
#
_cell.length_a   1.000
_cell.length_b   1.000
_cell.length_c   1.000
_cell.angle_alpha   90.00
_cell.angle_beta   90.00
_cell.angle_gamma   90.00
#
_symmetry.space_group_name_H-M   'P 1'
#
loop_
_entity.id
_entity.type
_entity.pdbx_description
1 polymer ?
#
loop_
_entity_poly.entity_id
_entity_poly.type
_entity_poly.pdbx_seq_one_letter_code
_entity_poly.pdbx_strand_id
1 'polypeptide(L)'
;FDDYAHRFNDALVNNLQYSLPFIIKELILKSNREESQYKNVIDLGCGTGLAGKDLRDISTNLFGVDISENMIQEAEKLDIYDTLIVGDIVEKLNASHDKFDLLVALDVLIYIGDVQSTFQAVHKSCKLDSLFVFSVEIQDENGYSLLKSSRYAHSDEYIMKQSNGLFDLVNSQNVRLRKEGENWIEGKVYVFCPII
;
A
#
# COMPACT_ATOMS: atom_id res chain seq x y z
N PHE A 1 8.50 -14.48 -5.45
CA PHE A 1 7.05 -14.33 -5.23
C PHE A 1 6.24 -15.40 -5.97
N ASP A 2 6.56 -15.70 -7.22
CA ASP A 2 5.78 -16.61 -8.05
C ASP A 2 5.63 -18.03 -7.46
N ASP A 3 6.67 -18.60 -6.89
CA ASP A 3 6.63 -19.96 -6.30
C ASP A 3 5.85 -20.04 -4.97
N TYR A 4 5.50 -18.89 -4.38
CA TYR A 4 4.93 -18.79 -3.05
C TYR A 4 3.46 -18.36 -3.03
N ALA A 5 2.91 -17.86 -4.15
CA ALA A 5 1.58 -17.26 -4.25
C ALA A 5 0.45 -18.14 -3.66
N HIS A 6 0.45 -19.45 -3.95
CA HIS A 6 -0.59 -20.38 -3.47
C HIS A 6 -0.62 -20.59 -1.95
N ARG A 7 0.48 -20.31 -1.23
CA ARG A 7 0.59 -20.48 0.23
C ARG A 7 0.67 -19.14 0.97
N PHE A 8 0.66 -18.05 0.21
CA PHE A 8 0.92 -16.71 0.74
C PHE A 8 -0.14 -16.28 1.76
N ASN A 9 -1.42 -16.47 1.46
CA ASN A 9 -2.51 -16.11 2.35
C ASN A 9 -2.49 -16.88 3.67
N ASP A 10 -2.26 -18.20 3.62
CA ASP A 10 -2.18 -19.02 4.82
C ASP A 10 -1.00 -18.62 5.69
N ALA A 11 0.13 -18.29 5.07
CA ALA A 11 1.30 -17.82 5.79
C ALA A 11 1.09 -16.45 6.43
N LEU A 12 0.50 -15.48 5.71
CA LEU A 12 0.25 -14.13 6.23
C LEU A 12 -0.80 -14.12 7.33
N VAL A 13 -1.96 -14.73 7.10
CA VAL A 13 -3.09 -14.63 8.03
C VAL A 13 -2.86 -15.52 9.25
N ASN A 14 -2.47 -16.78 9.06
CA ASN A 14 -2.41 -17.75 10.16
C ASN A 14 -1.08 -17.73 10.91
N ASN A 15 0.05 -17.50 10.21
CA ASN A 15 1.37 -17.55 10.82
C ASN A 15 1.89 -16.17 11.25
N LEU A 16 1.59 -15.12 10.50
CA LEU A 16 2.14 -13.77 10.71
C LEU A 16 1.16 -12.81 11.39
N GLN A 17 -0.08 -13.23 11.67
CA GLN A 17 -1.13 -12.43 12.31
C GLN A 17 -1.30 -11.04 11.65
N TYR A 18 -1.32 -11.02 10.32
CA TYR A 18 -1.39 -9.81 9.52
C TYR A 18 -2.75 -9.13 9.66
N SER A 19 -2.75 -7.92 10.23
CA SER A 19 -3.98 -7.17 10.55
C SER A 19 -4.08 -5.81 9.85
N LEU A 20 -3.11 -5.48 8.98
CA LEU A 20 -3.06 -4.18 8.30
C LEU A 20 -4.33 -3.82 7.53
N PRO A 21 -4.97 -4.72 6.73
CA PRO A 21 -6.17 -4.36 5.98
C PRO A 21 -7.28 -3.80 6.87
N PHE A 22 -7.50 -4.40 8.03
CA PHE A 22 -8.49 -3.91 9.00
C PHE A 22 -8.11 -2.54 9.57
N ILE A 23 -6.85 -2.35 9.96
CA ILE A 23 -6.35 -1.09 10.54
C ILE A 23 -6.48 0.06 9.54
N ILE A 24 -6.11 -0.18 8.28
CA ILE A 24 -6.16 0.87 7.26
C ILE A 24 -7.59 1.28 6.92
N LYS A 25 -8.54 0.35 6.87
CA LYS A 25 -9.96 0.67 6.64
C LYS A 25 -10.47 1.64 7.70
N GLU A 26 -10.16 1.41 8.98
CA GLU A 26 -10.50 2.36 10.04
C GLU A 26 -9.81 3.71 9.88
N LEU A 27 -8.51 3.73 9.50
CA LEU A 27 -7.78 4.98 9.30
C LEU A 27 -8.33 5.78 8.12
N ILE A 28 -8.66 5.12 7.01
CA ILE A 28 -9.28 5.73 5.83
C ILE A 28 -10.61 6.39 6.22
N LEU A 29 -11.50 5.65 6.88
CA LEU A 29 -12.80 6.17 7.29
C LEU A 29 -12.71 7.34 8.28
N LYS A 30 -11.71 7.34 9.16
CA LYS A 30 -11.46 8.45 10.10
C LYS A 30 -10.84 9.68 9.43
N SER A 31 -10.15 9.50 8.31
CA SER A 31 -9.44 10.56 7.58
C SER A 31 -10.31 11.24 6.53
N ASN A 32 -11.37 10.60 6.06
CA ASN A 32 -12.33 11.17 5.13
C ASN A 32 -13.53 11.76 5.88
N ARG A 33 -13.78 13.06 5.67
CA ARG A 33 -14.79 13.81 6.43
C ARG A 33 -16.21 13.69 5.89
N GLU A 34 -16.41 13.25 4.64
CA GLU A 34 -17.72 13.36 3.96
C GLU A 34 -18.17 12.12 3.19
N GLU A 35 -17.29 11.20 2.77
CA GLU A 35 -17.68 10.06 1.93
C GLU A 35 -17.28 8.72 2.56
N SER A 36 -18.26 7.81 2.61
CA SER A 36 -18.01 6.42 3.00
C SER A 36 -17.59 5.54 1.82
N GLN A 37 -17.53 6.09 0.60
CA GLN A 37 -17.27 5.34 -0.63
C GLN A 37 -16.43 6.14 -1.62
N TYR A 38 -15.39 5.51 -2.15
CA TYR A 38 -14.48 6.06 -3.15
C TYR A 38 -14.86 5.56 -4.55
N LYS A 39 -14.81 6.44 -5.56
CA LYS A 39 -15.17 6.05 -6.93
C LYS A 39 -14.14 5.14 -7.57
N ASN A 40 -12.86 5.54 -7.55
CA ASN A 40 -11.76 4.78 -8.12
C ASN A 40 -10.69 4.53 -7.04
N VAL A 41 -10.49 3.29 -6.67
CA VAL A 41 -9.50 2.83 -5.70
C VAL A 41 -8.45 2.00 -6.42
N ILE A 42 -7.17 2.20 -6.12
CA ILE A 42 -6.10 1.34 -6.62
C ILE A 42 -5.29 0.74 -5.47
N ASP A 43 -5.14 -0.57 -5.52
CA ASP A 43 -4.32 -1.39 -4.64
C ASP A 43 -2.96 -1.64 -5.31
N LEU A 44 -1.95 -0.93 -4.85
CA LEU A 44 -0.59 -0.93 -5.39
C LEU A 44 0.22 -2.05 -4.72
N GLY A 45 0.64 -3.05 -5.49
CA GLY A 45 1.20 -4.30 -4.96
C GLY A 45 0.12 -5.14 -4.30
N CYS A 46 -0.98 -5.37 -5.01
CA CYS A 46 -2.16 -6.03 -4.46
C CYS A 46 -1.92 -7.49 -4.02
N GLY A 47 -0.82 -8.10 -4.46
CA GLY A 47 -0.51 -9.50 -4.16
C GLY A 47 -1.66 -10.42 -4.56
N THR A 48 -2.04 -11.30 -3.65
CA THR A 48 -3.18 -12.22 -3.82
C THR A 48 -4.55 -11.59 -3.53
N GLY A 49 -4.61 -10.25 -3.32
CA GLY A 49 -5.86 -9.52 -3.08
C GLY A 49 -6.32 -9.51 -1.63
N LEU A 50 -5.41 -9.68 -0.67
CA LEU A 50 -5.80 -9.75 0.75
C LEU A 50 -6.41 -8.44 1.25
N ALA A 51 -5.83 -7.29 0.92
CA ALA A 51 -6.38 -5.98 1.23
C ALA A 51 -7.60 -5.62 0.36
N GLY A 52 -7.64 -6.14 -0.85
CA GLY A 52 -8.71 -5.90 -1.81
C GLY A 52 -10.11 -6.22 -1.30
N LYS A 53 -10.24 -7.22 -0.41
CA LYS A 53 -11.53 -7.57 0.21
C LYS A 53 -12.10 -6.41 1.03
N ASP A 54 -11.29 -5.77 1.85
CA ASP A 54 -11.72 -4.62 2.66
C ASP A 54 -11.87 -3.35 1.81
N LEU A 55 -11.02 -3.19 0.78
CA LEU A 55 -11.11 -2.07 -0.16
C LEU A 55 -12.35 -2.16 -1.06
N ARG A 56 -12.81 -3.36 -1.43
CA ARG A 56 -14.03 -3.56 -2.23
C ARG A 56 -15.27 -2.95 -1.56
N ASP A 57 -15.37 -3.07 -0.25
CA ASP A 57 -16.51 -2.54 0.51
C ASP A 57 -16.67 -1.02 0.41
N ILE A 58 -15.55 -0.31 0.18
CA ILE A 58 -15.47 1.16 0.16
C ILE A 58 -15.19 1.72 -1.24
N SER A 59 -15.22 0.89 -2.29
CA SER A 59 -14.92 1.30 -3.66
C SER A 59 -16.06 1.03 -4.62
N THR A 60 -16.24 1.93 -5.61
CA THR A 60 -17.09 1.66 -6.78
C THR A 60 -16.30 0.86 -7.82
N ASN A 61 -15.10 1.32 -8.17
CA ASN A 61 -14.18 0.64 -9.06
C ASN A 61 -12.89 0.33 -8.29
N LEU A 62 -12.50 -0.94 -8.26
CA LEU A 62 -11.28 -1.40 -7.59
C LEU A 62 -10.28 -1.91 -8.62
N PHE A 63 -9.13 -1.26 -8.66
CA PHE A 63 -7.99 -1.63 -9.49
C PHE A 63 -6.93 -2.29 -8.62
N GLY A 64 -6.22 -3.29 -9.17
CA GLY A 64 -5.06 -3.90 -8.54
C GLY A 64 -3.87 -3.92 -9.49
N VAL A 65 -2.68 -3.68 -8.99
CA VAL A 65 -1.43 -3.84 -9.73
C VAL A 65 -0.42 -4.61 -8.90
N ASP A 66 0.22 -5.61 -9.51
CA ASP A 66 1.32 -6.35 -8.90
C ASP A 66 2.34 -6.75 -9.97
N ILE A 67 3.62 -6.83 -9.57
CA ILE A 67 4.69 -7.22 -10.48
C ILE A 67 4.67 -8.73 -10.79
N SER A 68 4.10 -9.53 -9.89
CA SER A 68 4.02 -10.97 -10.00
C SER A 68 2.74 -11.42 -10.71
N GLU A 69 2.90 -12.07 -11.86
CA GLU A 69 1.77 -12.65 -12.60
C GLU A 69 1.04 -13.71 -11.77
N ASN A 70 1.75 -14.53 -11.00
CA ASN A 70 1.14 -15.55 -10.17
C ASN A 70 0.31 -14.95 -9.02
N MET A 71 0.73 -13.81 -8.46
CA MET A 71 -0.07 -13.08 -7.47
C MET A 71 -1.36 -12.56 -8.10
N ILE A 72 -1.28 -11.97 -9.29
CA ILE A 72 -2.47 -11.50 -10.03
C ILE A 72 -3.44 -12.65 -10.33
N GLN A 73 -2.96 -13.81 -10.75
CA GLN A 73 -3.80 -14.99 -10.98
C GLN A 73 -4.52 -15.47 -9.71
N GLU A 74 -3.92 -15.33 -8.53
CA GLU A 74 -4.61 -15.63 -7.27
C GLU A 74 -5.63 -14.54 -6.91
N ALA A 75 -5.31 -13.26 -7.15
CA ALA A 75 -6.23 -12.15 -6.94
C ALA A 75 -7.47 -12.24 -7.86
N GLU A 76 -7.31 -12.67 -9.11
CA GLU A 76 -8.39 -12.89 -10.07
C GLU A 76 -9.45 -13.88 -9.56
N LYS A 77 -9.03 -14.92 -8.82
CA LYS A 77 -9.93 -15.93 -8.27
C LYS A 77 -10.90 -15.37 -7.21
N LEU A 78 -10.61 -14.21 -6.66
CA LEU A 78 -11.46 -13.57 -5.66
C LEU A 78 -12.67 -12.86 -6.30
N ASP A 79 -12.59 -12.52 -7.59
CA ASP A 79 -13.65 -11.81 -8.34
C ASP A 79 -14.13 -10.50 -7.67
N ILE A 80 -13.16 -9.76 -7.10
CA ILE A 80 -13.43 -8.51 -6.38
C ILE A 80 -12.84 -7.28 -7.05
N TYR A 81 -11.82 -7.45 -7.92
CA TYR A 81 -11.21 -6.36 -8.67
C TYR A 81 -11.91 -6.17 -10.02
N ASP A 82 -12.19 -4.92 -10.37
CA ASP A 82 -12.73 -4.58 -11.71
C ASP A 82 -11.62 -4.62 -12.77
N THR A 83 -10.36 -4.36 -12.35
CA THR A 83 -9.19 -4.38 -13.23
C THR A 83 -7.97 -4.86 -12.47
N LEU A 84 -7.28 -5.85 -12.99
CA LEU A 84 -5.99 -6.35 -12.50
C LEU A 84 -4.91 -6.17 -13.55
N ILE A 85 -3.73 -5.70 -13.13
CA ILE A 85 -2.64 -5.31 -14.03
C ILE A 85 -1.33 -5.94 -13.53
N VAL A 86 -0.68 -6.72 -14.39
CA VAL A 86 0.69 -7.20 -14.12
C VAL A 86 1.70 -6.12 -14.49
N GLY A 87 2.58 -5.73 -13.58
CA GLY A 87 3.70 -4.83 -13.88
C GLY A 87 4.20 -4.00 -12.71
N ASP A 88 5.23 -3.22 -12.97
CA ASP A 88 5.81 -2.27 -12.01
C ASP A 88 4.85 -1.11 -11.72
N ILE A 89 4.71 -0.76 -10.44
CA ILE A 89 3.78 0.27 -9.97
C ILE A 89 4.07 1.63 -10.62
N VAL A 90 5.34 2.04 -10.64
CA VAL A 90 5.74 3.35 -11.17
C VAL A 90 5.51 3.42 -12.67
N GLU A 91 5.85 2.37 -13.40
CA GLU A 91 5.62 2.28 -14.85
C GLU A 91 4.11 2.34 -15.17
N LYS A 92 3.29 1.54 -14.46
CA LYS A 92 1.85 1.48 -14.71
C LYS A 92 1.13 2.79 -14.36
N LEU A 93 1.46 3.41 -13.23
CA LEU A 93 0.91 4.71 -12.87
C LEU A 93 1.32 5.81 -13.87
N ASN A 94 2.58 5.82 -14.33
CA ASN A 94 3.03 6.80 -15.31
C ASN A 94 2.42 6.62 -16.70
N ALA A 95 2.10 5.40 -17.08
CA ALA A 95 1.47 5.08 -18.37
C ALA A 95 -0.06 5.28 -18.36
N SER A 96 -0.69 5.28 -17.18
CA SER A 96 -2.13 5.45 -17.04
C SER A 96 -2.56 6.91 -17.13
N HIS A 97 -3.73 7.14 -17.71
CA HIS A 97 -4.46 8.41 -17.64
C HIS A 97 -5.51 8.41 -16.52
N ASP A 98 -5.70 7.27 -15.86
CA ASP A 98 -6.67 7.15 -14.77
C ASP A 98 -6.23 7.98 -13.56
N LYS A 99 -7.24 8.51 -12.85
CA LYS A 99 -7.07 9.24 -11.61
C LYS A 99 -7.87 8.55 -10.51
N PHE A 100 -7.24 8.48 -9.34
CA PHE A 100 -7.76 7.73 -8.21
C PHE A 100 -8.15 8.63 -7.06
N ASP A 101 -9.21 8.23 -6.35
CA ASP A 101 -9.68 8.89 -5.12
C ASP A 101 -8.97 8.30 -3.88
N LEU A 102 -8.55 7.04 -3.98
CA LEU A 102 -7.80 6.36 -2.93
C LEU A 102 -6.73 5.47 -3.57
N LEU A 103 -5.48 5.66 -3.15
CA LEU A 103 -4.34 4.85 -3.54
C LEU A 103 -3.81 4.16 -2.28
N VAL A 104 -3.63 2.84 -2.32
CA VAL A 104 -3.20 2.05 -1.15
C VAL A 104 -1.96 1.25 -1.53
N ALA A 105 -0.94 1.21 -0.66
CA ALA A 105 0.28 0.43 -0.84
C ALA A 105 0.69 -0.23 0.49
N LEU A 106 0.26 -1.46 0.73
CA LEU A 106 0.53 -2.19 1.97
C LEU A 106 1.61 -3.25 1.78
N ASP A 107 2.64 -3.20 2.63
CA ASP A 107 3.81 -4.09 2.55
C ASP A 107 4.50 -4.10 1.18
N VAL A 108 4.46 -2.97 0.48
CA VAL A 108 5.07 -2.76 -0.84
C VAL A 108 6.36 -1.97 -0.72
N LEU A 109 6.35 -0.86 0.02
CA LEU A 109 7.54 0.01 0.14
C LEU A 109 8.69 -0.67 0.88
N ILE A 110 8.42 -1.75 1.59
CA ILE A 110 9.46 -2.62 2.17
C ILE A 110 10.37 -3.29 1.11
N TYR A 111 9.98 -3.28 -0.15
CA TYR A 111 10.81 -3.75 -1.29
C TYR A 111 11.43 -2.60 -2.09
N ILE A 112 11.18 -1.36 -1.69
CA ILE A 112 11.61 -0.14 -2.37
C ILE A 112 12.42 0.69 -1.39
N GLY A 113 13.72 0.87 -1.62
CA GLY A 113 14.57 1.70 -0.75
C GLY A 113 14.31 3.18 -0.98
N ASP A 114 14.55 3.67 -2.20
CA ASP A 114 14.23 5.04 -2.56
C ASP A 114 12.79 5.16 -3.06
N VAL A 115 11.94 5.81 -2.25
CA VAL A 115 10.50 5.95 -2.54
C VAL A 115 10.16 7.17 -3.40
N GLN A 116 11.16 7.99 -3.80
CA GLN A 116 10.92 9.25 -4.50
C GLN A 116 10.11 9.07 -5.79
N SER A 117 10.52 8.14 -6.66
CA SER A 117 9.82 7.87 -7.93
C SER A 117 8.41 7.36 -7.71
N THR A 118 8.21 6.53 -6.69
CA THR A 118 6.88 6.01 -6.31
C THR A 118 5.97 7.14 -5.86
N PHE A 119 6.45 8.04 -4.98
CA PHE A 119 5.66 9.17 -4.49
C PHE A 119 5.29 10.14 -5.62
N GLN A 120 6.21 10.39 -6.56
CA GLN A 120 5.92 11.21 -7.74
C GLN A 120 4.86 10.59 -8.66
N ALA A 121 4.95 9.27 -8.92
CA ALA A 121 3.99 8.56 -9.75
C ALA A 121 2.60 8.51 -9.10
N VAL A 122 2.56 8.25 -7.79
CA VAL A 122 1.32 8.28 -7.00
C VAL A 122 0.70 9.67 -7.03
N HIS A 123 1.47 10.72 -6.73
CA HIS A 123 0.98 12.11 -6.74
C HIS A 123 0.38 12.49 -8.10
N LYS A 124 1.07 12.14 -9.20
CA LYS A 124 0.58 12.38 -10.56
C LYS A 124 -0.75 11.66 -10.83
N SER A 125 -1.04 10.55 -10.16
CA SER A 125 -2.25 9.74 -10.35
C SER A 125 -3.37 10.09 -9.37
N CYS A 126 -3.13 11.00 -8.43
CA CYS A 126 -4.12 11.50 -7.47
C CYS A 126 -5.16 12.41 -8.13
N LYS A 127 -6.40 12.36 -7.61
CA LYS A 127 -7.40 13.41 -7.75
C LYS A 127 -7.24 14.43 -6.64
N LEU A 128 -7.90 15.60 -6.80
CA LEU A 128 -8.11 16.53 -5.71
C LEU A 128 -8.83 15.82 -4.55
N ASP A 129 -8.39 16.07 -3.32
CA ASP A 129 -8.94 15.49 -2.08
C ASP A 129 -8.81 13.96 -1.97
N SER A 130 -7.98 13.34 -2.82
CA SER A 130 -7.69 11.91 -2.73
C SER A 130 -6.82 11.59 -1.51
N LEU A 131 -6.77 10.30 -1.15
CA LEU A 131 -5.87 9.81 -0.10
C LEU A 131 -4.85 8.83 -0.68
N PHE A 132 -3.61 8.96 -0.21
CA PHE A 132 -2.58 7.93 -0.39
C PHE A 132 -2.27 7.29 0.97
N VAL A 133 -2.55 6.00 1.09
CA VAL A 133 -2.36 5.22 2.33
C VAL A 133 -1.31 4.15 2.09
N PHE A 134 -0.27 4.12 2.90
CA PHE A 134 0.80 3.15 2.75
C PHE A 134 1.44 2.75 4.08
N SER A 135 2.10 1.60 4.09
CA SER A 135 2.86 1.10 5.23
C SER A 135 4.36 1.02 4.93
N VAL A 136 5.18 1.22 5.95
CA VAL A 136 6.63 0.99 5.92
C VAL A 136 7.07 0.24 7.18
N GLU A 137 8.16 -0.53 7.10
CA GLU A 137 8.94 -0.89 8.30
C GLU A 137 9.69 0.35 8.77
N ILE A 138 9.71 0.60 10.09
CA ILE A 138 10.35 1.79 10.66
C ILE A 138 11.77 1.50 11.15
N GLN A 139 12.62 2.52 11.07
CA GLN A 139 13.95 2.56 11.68
C GLN A 139 14.23 3.93 12.31
N ASP A 140 15.16 3.96 13.29
CA ASP A 140 15.54 5.20 13.98
C ASP A 140 16.60 5.99 13.20
N GLU A 141 17.48 5.31 12.45
CA GLU A 141 18.50 5.97 11.65
C GLU A 141 17.89 6.70 10.46
N ASN A 142 18.31 7.96 10.23
CA ASN A 142 17.79 8.76 9.12
C ASN A 142 18.03 8.12 7.76
N GLY A 143 17.04 8.17 6.90
CA GLY A 143 17.08 7.57 5.56
C GLY A 143 16.37 6.23 5.48
N TYR A 144 16.91 5.35 4.67
CA TYR A 144 16.43 3.97 4.54
C TYR A 144 17.60 2.99 4.53
N SER A 145 17.37 1.76 4.97
CA SER A 145 18.38 0.71 4.95
C SER A 145 17.80 -0.64 4.57
N LEU A 146 18.62 -1.47 3.90
CA LEU A 146 18.28 -2.84 3.60
C LEU A 146 18.58 -3.71 4.82
N LEU A 147 17.56 -4.32 5.37
CA LEU A 147 17.66 -5.20 6.53
C LEU A 147 18.13 -6.62 6.14
N LYS A 148 18.52 -7.41 7.14
CA LYS A 148 18.89 -8.83 6.95
C LYS A 148 17.73 -9.68 6.41
N SER A 149 16.49 -9.24 6.60
CA SER A 149 15.28 -9.84 6.04
C SER A 149 15.13 -9.65 4.52
N SER A 150 16.07 -8.94 3.86
CA SER A 150 15.99 -8.49 2.47
C SER A 150 14.83 -7.52 2.22
N ARG A 151 14.39 -6.80 3.24
CA ARG A 151 13.40 -5.72 3.17
C ARG A 151 14.03 -4.40 3.58
N TYR A 152 13.46 -3.29 3.11
CA TYR A 152 13.87 -1.95 3.49
C TYR A 152 13.05 -1.46 4.68
N ALA A 153 13.73 -0.80 5.63
CA ALA A 153 13.11 0.03 6.65
C ALA A 153 13.39 1.51 6.33
N HIS A 154 12.44 2.37 6.72
CA HIS A 154 12.49 3.81 6.43
C HIS A 154 12.33 4.60 7.73
N SER A 155 13.08 5.70 7.87
CA SER A 155 12.84 6.63 8.98
C SER A 155 11.65 7.54 8.69
N ASP A 156 11.00 8.00 9.76
CA ASP A 156 9.91 8.97 9.66
C ASP A 156 10.37 10.26 8.97
N GLU A 157 11.56 10.75 9.33
CA GLU A 157 12.17 11.93 8.73
C GLU A 157 12.37 11.78 7.21
N TYR A 158 12.82 10.61 6.76
CA TYR A 158 12.98 10.32 5.33
C TYR A 158 11.65 10.34 4.59
N ILE A 159 10.63 9.67 5.11
CA ILE A 159 9.29 9.65 4.51
C ILE A 159 8.71 11.07 4.41
N MET A 160 8.79 11.85 5.50
CA MET A 160 8.31 13.23 5.52
C MET A 160 9.10 14.13 4.57
N LYS A 161 10.41 13.91 4.40
CA LYS A 161 11.22 14.63 3.43
C LYS A 161 10.83 14.32 1.99
N GLN A 162 10.58 13.03 1.67
CA GLN A 162 10.18 12.63 0.32
C GLN A 162 8.75 13.08 -0.05
N SER A 163 7.87 13.24 0.94
CA SER A 163 6.52 13.76 0.72
C SER A 163 6.44 15.28 0.56
N ASN A 164 7.48 16.00 0.96
CA ASN A 164 7.47 17.47 0.96
C ASN A 164 7.22 18.06 -0.43
N GLY A 165 6.23 18.95 -0.53
CA GLY A 165 5.79 19.56 -1.80
C GLY A 165 4.93 18.66 -2.68
N LEU A 166 4.70 17.40 -2.29
CA LEU A 166 3.80 16.48 -2.97
C LEU A 166 2.55 16.18 -2.14
N PHE A 167 2.73 15.98 -0.83
CA PHE A 167 1.65 15.54 0.05
C PHE A 167 1.68 16.26 1.40
N ASP A 168 0.50 16.48 1.96
CA ASP A 168 0.30 16.82 3.36
C ASP A 168 -0.04 15.57 4.17
N LEU A 169 0.53 15.46 5.38
CA LEU A 169 0.21 14.39 6.31
C LEU A 169 -1.17 14.63 6.95
N VAL A 170 -2.12 13.74 6.68
CA VAL A 170 -3.45 13.76 7.30
C VAL A 170 -3.46 13.00 8.61
N ASN A 171 -2.87 11.79 8.61
CA ASN A 171 -2.82 10.92 9.78
C ASN A 171 -1.62 9.95 9.68
N SER A 172 -1.18 9.44 10.83
CA SER A 172 -0.25 8.32 10.87
C SER A 172 -0.43 7.51 12.13
N GLN A 173 -0.11 6.21 12.07
CA GLN A 173 -0.23 5.30 13.20
C GLN A 173 0.91 4.29 13.21
N ASN A 174 1.59 4.13 14.35
CA ASN A 174 2.49 3.02 14.57
C ASN A 174 1.70 1.72 14.68
N VAL A 175 2.18 0.69 14.00
CA VAL A 175 1.48 -0.59 13.88
C VAL A 175 2.47 -1.74 14.00
N ARG A 176 1.97 -2.89 14.40
CA ARG A 176 2.67 -4.16 14.23
C ARG A 176 2.31 -4.73 12.87
N LEU A 177 3.28 -4.73 11.95
CA LEU A 177 3.04 -5.16 10.58
C LEU A 177 2.77 -6.67 10.50
N ARG A 178 3.69 -7.45 11.03
CA ARG A 178 3.64 -8.90 11.00
C ARG A 178 4.56 -9.49 12.07
N LYS A 179 4.38 -10.77 12.33
CA LYS A 179 5.25 -11.54 13.25
C LYS A 179 6.31 -12.29 12.45
N GLU A 180 7.58 -12.17 12.82
CA GLU A 180 8.67 -13.00 12.30
C GLU A 180 9.30 -13.80 13.44
N GLY A 181 9.06 -15.12 13.45
CA GLY A 181 9.37 -15.95 14.60
C GLY A 181 8.59 -15.52 15.84
N GLU A 182 9.29 -15.17 16.92
CA GLU A 182 8.67 -14.66 18.15
C GLU A 182 8.56 -13.13 18.21
N ASN A 183 9.18 -12.42 17.27
CA ASN A 183 9.26 -10.96 17.29
C ASN A 183 8.21 -10.32 16.38
N TRP A 184 7.64 -9.20 16.84
CA TRP A 184 6.85 -8.34 16.00
C TRP A 184 7.75 -7.40 15.19
N ILE A 185 7.44 -7.25 13.92
CA ILE A 185 8.02 -6.23 13.07
C ILE A 185 7.18 -4.97 13.23
N GLU A 186 7.81 -3.94 13.77
CA GLU A 186 7.18 -2.65 13.96
C GLU A 186 7.19 -1.85 12.64
N GLY A 187 6.12 -1.11 12.41
CA GLY A 187 5.97 -0.29 11.24
C GLY A 187 5.08 0.92 11.50
N LYS A 188 4.85 1.67 10.45
CA LYS A 188 3.98 2.83 10.48
C LYS A 188 3.12 2.89 9.23
N VAL A 189 1.85 3.21 9.41
CA VAL A 189 0.92 3.55 8.34
C VAL A 189 0.82 5.06 8.26
N TYR A 190 0.87 5.59 7.05
CA TYR A 190 0.66 7.00 6.74
C TYR A 190 -0.59 7.17 5.89
N VAL A 191 -1.30 8.25 6.13
CA VAL A 191 -2.38 8.76 5.30
C VAL A 191 -2.00 10.14 4.82
N PHE A 192 -1.78 10.29 3.55
CA PHE A 192 -1.39 11.53 2.88
C PHE A 192 -2.52 12.04 1.99
N CYS A 193 -2.61 13.37 1.86
CA CYS A 193 -3.45 14.06 0.89
C CYS A 193 -2.53 14.81 -0.09
N PRO A 194 -2.77 14.75 -1.42
CA PRO A 194 -1.91 15.44 -2.39
C PRO A 194 -2.04 16.95 -2.27
N ILE A 195 -0.93 17.66 -2.45
CA ILE A 195 -0.86 19.09 -2.67
C ILE A 195 -1.00 19.32 -4.18
N ILE A 196 -2.09 19.95 -4.65
CA ILE A 196 -2.39 20.16 -6.08
C ILE A 196 -2.36 21.65 -6.39
#